data_9866336ade2467f05dd176f43a92b09b
#
_entry.id   9866336ade2467f05dd176f43a92b09b
#
_cell.length_a   1.000
_cell.length_b   1.000
_cell.length_c   1.000
_cell.angle_alpha   90.00
_cell.angle_beta   90.00
_cell.angle_gamma   90.00
#
_symmetry.space_group_name_H-M   'P 1'
#
loop_
_entity.id
_entity.type
_entity.pdbx_description
1 polymer ?
#
loop_
_entity_poly.entity_id
_entity_poly.type
_entity_poly.pdbx_seq_one_letter_code
_entity_poly.pdbx_strand_id
1 'polypeptide(L)'
;MALLAAAAGPADEGRIRYVHDGDTFRLESGERIRIAGIDAPETDPRQAKCPTEIALGKVAGARARALIDGRDVGFVRVGRSYKRTVARVTFEGRDLATQLVDMGVARWWPRGKPKPDWCVRGLR
;
A
#
# COMPACT_ATOMS: atom_id res chain seq x y z
N MET A 1 29.93 -3.82 11.93
CA MET A 1 29.39 -3.88 11.94
C MET A 1 28.32 -4.31 11.73
N ALA A 2 27.93 -4.56 11.49
CA ALA A 2 26.99 -4.80 11.27
C ALA A 2 25.97 -5.06 11.89
N LEU A 3 25.53 -5.10 12.20
CA LEU A 3 24.75 -5.30 12.76
C LEU A 3 23.50 -5.00 12.64
N LEU A 4 23.22 -4.40 12.46
CA LEU A 4 22.09 -3.93 12.26
C LEU A 4 21.12 -4.60 11.54
N ALA A 5 21.38 -5.28 10.69
CA ALA A 5 20.53 -6.09 9.90
C ALA A 5 19.64 -6.96 10.72
N ALA A 6 20.01 -7.16 11.92
CA ALA A 6 19.22 -7.98 12.81
C ALA A 6 17.85 -7.40 13.10
N ALA A 7 17.65 -6.11 12.87
CA ALA A 7 16.37 -5.49 13.17
C ALA A 7 15.31 -5.79 12.13
N ALA A 8 15.70 -6.19 10.93
CA ALA A 8 14.75 -6.44 9.86
C ALA A 8 14.55 -7.94 9.68
N GLY A 9 13.34 -8.35 9.39
CA GLY A 9 13.08 -9.72 9.00
C GLY A 9 13.69 -10.03 7.65
N PRO A 10 13.69 -11.30 7.25
CA PRO A 10 14.17 -11.65 5.91
C PRO A 10 13.32 -11.01 4.85
N ALA A 11 13.95 -10.58 3.78
CA ALA A 11 13.24 -10.10 2.60
C ALA A 11 12.73 -11.28 1.80
N ASP A 12 11.52 -11.17 1.36
CA ASP A 12 10.88 -12.13 0.46
C ASP A 12 10.60 -11.50 -0.88
N GLU A 13 10.28 -12.33 -1.84
CA GLU A 13 9.84 -11.90 -3.16
C GLU A 13 8.57 -12.62 -3.54
N GLY A 14 7.77 -11.96 -4.36
CA GLY A 14 6.55 -12.56 -4.86
C GLY A 14 6.03 -11.80 -6.04
N ARG A 15 5.17 -12.48 -6.82
CA ARG A 15 4.50 -11.86 -7.95
C ARG A 15 3.12 -11.42 -7.54
N ILE A 16 2.76 -10.21 -7.90
CA ILE A 16 1.44 -9.67 -7.64
C ILE A 16 0.44 -10.32 -8.58
N ARG A 17 -0.56 -10.97 -8.01
CA ARG A 17 -1.66 -11.56 -8.76
C ARG A 17 -2.65 -10.49 -9.19
N TYR A 18 -3.03 -9.60 -8.27
CA TYR A 18 -3.83 -8.43 -8.60
C TYR A 18 -3.73 -7.38 -7.50
N VAL A 19 -3.99 -6.15 -7.89
CA VAL A 19 -4.00 -5.00 -6.98
C VAL A 19 -5.45 -4.76 -6.55
N HIS A 20 -5.68 -4.77 -5.24
CA HIS A 20 -7.01 -4.59 -4.67
C HIS A 20 -7.39 -3.10 -4.67
N ASP A 21 -6.49 -2.27 -4.14
CA ASP A 21 -6.62 -0.82 -4.15
C ASP A 21 -5.22 -0.20 -4.05
N GLY A 22 -5.14 1.10 -3.83
CA GLY A 22 -3.86 1.82 -3.91
C GLY A 22 -2.82 1.42 -2.88
N ASP A 23 -3.20 0.66 -1.84
CA ASP A 23 -2.27 0.27 -0.78
C ASP A 23 -2.30 -1.21 -0.45
N THR A 24 -3.05 -2.01 -1.20
CA THR A 24 -3.23 -3.44 -0.89
C THR A 24 -3.23 -4.28 -2.16
N PHE A 25 -2.49 -5.37 -2.14
CA PHE A 25 -2.48 -6.30 -3.26
C PHE A 25 -2.41 -7.73 -2.76
N ARG A 26 -2.67 -8.67 -3.65
CA ARG A 26 -2.57 -10.09 -3.36
C ARG A 26 -1.49 -10.69 -4.23
N LEU A 27 -0.64 -11.49 -3.60
CA LEU A 27 0.39 -12.25 -4.31
C LEU A 27 -0.19 -13.52 -4.93
N GLU A 28 0.54 -14.09 -5.88
CA GLU A 28 0.14 -15.38 -6.46
C GLU A 28 0.07 -16.48 -5.42
N SER A 29 0.82 -16.36 -4.35
CA SER A 29 0.75 -17.29 -3.22
C SER A 29 -0.60 -17.23 -2.49
N GLY A 30 -1.37 -16.19 -2.71
CA GLY A 30 -2.60 -15.92 -1.99
C GLY A 30 -2.42 -14.97 -0.82
N GLU A 31 -1.19 -14.67 -0.46
CA GLU A 31 -0.93 -13.75 0.65
C GLU A 31 -1.40 -12.34 0.29
N ARG A 32 -2.12 -11.71 1.22
CA ARG A 32 -2.59 -10.33 1.04
C ARG A 32 -1.61 -9.40 1.73
N ILE A 33 -1.14 -8.40 0.99
CA ILE A 33 -0.14 -7.45 1.48
C ILE A 33 -0.76 -6.06 1.57
N ARG A 34 -0.69 -5.48 2.75
CA ARG A 34 -1.01 -4.09 3.03
C ARG A 34 0.32 -3.35 3.14
N ILE A 35 0.53 -2.37 2.28
CA ILE A 35 1.80 -1.63 2.28
C ILE A 35 1.88 -0.77 3.54
N ALA A 36 2.99 -0.90 4.27
CA ALA A 36 3.18 -0.20 5.53
C ALA A 36 3.33 1.31 5.32
N GLY A 37 2.77 2.08 6.25
CA GLY A 37 3.06 3.51 6.37
C GLY A 37 2.30 4.42 5.43
N ILE A 38 1.40 3.89 4.61
CA ILE A 38 0.61 4.73 3.70
C ILE A 38 -0.87 4.37 3.81
N ASP A 39 -1.71 5.23 3.25
CA ASP A 39 -3.14 5.02 3.14
C ASP A 39 -3.60 5.48 1.77
N ALA A 40 -4.44 4.68 1.14
CA ALA A 40 -5.07 5.02 -0.13
C ALA A 40 -6.57 5.14 0.08
N PRO A 41 -7.27 5.92 -0.79
CA PRO A 41 -8.71 6.06 -0.64
C PRO A 41 -9.42 4.75 -0.92
N GLU A 42 -10.51 4.53 -0.19
CA GLU A 42 -11.30 3.30 -0.26
C GLU A 42 -12.30 3.35 -1.39
N THR A 43 -12.48 2.20 -2.05
CA THR A 43 -13.52 2.08 -3.06
C THR A 43 -14.78 1.41 -2.53
N ASP A 44 -14.71 0.70 -1.41
CA ASP A 44 -15.83 0.00 -0.83
C ASP A 44 -16.74 1.00 -0.12
N PRO A 45 -18.02 1.13 -0.54
CA PRO A 45 -18.94 2.09 0.10
C PRO A 45 -19.12 1.84 1.59
N ARG A 46 -18.89 0.62 2.06
CA ARG A 46 -19.02 0.31 3.49
C ARG A 46 -17.87 0.88 4.30
N GLN A 47 -16.75 1.22 3.66
CA GLN A 47 -15.56 1.71 4.34
C GLN A 47 -15.22 3.15 3.97
N ALA A 48 -15.56 3.57 2.77
CA ALA A 48 -15.33 4.94 2.34
C ALA A 48 -16.23 5.89 3.12
N LYS A 49 -15.72 7.06 3.45
CA LYS A 49 -16.43 8.03 4.28
C LYS A 49 -17.29 8.99 3.47
N CYS A 50 -17.13 9.01 2.16
CA CYS A 50 -17.90 9.88 1.28
C CYS A 50 -17.75 9.42 -0.16
N PRO A 51 -18.66 9.87 -1.06
CA PRO A 51 -18.56 9.51 -2.48
C PRO A 51 -17.26 9.98 -3.13
N THR A 52 -16.70 11.10 -2.69
CA THR A 52 -15.43 11.59 -3.22
C THR A 52 -14.32 10.58 -2.96
N GLU A 53 -14.31 9.98 -1.78
CA GLU A 53 -13.28 8.98 -1.47
C GLU A 53 -13.40 7.79 -2.42
N ILE A 54 -14.61 7.33 -2.74
CA ILE A 54 -14.82 6.22 -3.66
C ILE A 54 -14.25 6.56 -5.04
N ALA A 55 -14.53 7.76 -5.52
CA ALA A 55 -14.04 8.20 -6.83
C ALA A 55 -12.52 8.26 -6.85
N LEU A 56 -11.92 8.82 -5.80
CA LEU A 56 -10.45 8.87 -5.67
C LEU A 56 -9.86 7.47 -5.58
N GLY A 57 -10.54 6.57 -4.89
CA GLY A 57 -10.09 5.20 -4.75
C GLY A 57 -10.05 4.46 -6.08
N LYS A 58 -11.02 4.71 -6.94
CA LYS A 58 -11.03 4.09 -8.28
C LYS A 58 -9.84 4.57 -9.10
N VAL A 59 -9.53 5.86 -9.05
CA VAL A 59 -8.38 6.41 -9.76
C VAL A 59 -7.08 5.87 -9.17
N ALA A 60 -6.96 5.89 -7.84
CA ALA A 60 -5.76 5.40 -7.17
C ALA A 60 -5.52 3.93 -7.49
N GLY A 61 -6.56 3.11 -7.43
CA GLY A 61 -6.46 1.69 -7.75
C GLY A 61 -6.03 1.44 -9.19
N ALA A 62 -6.59 2.21 -10.13
CA ALA A 62 -6.21 2.08 -11.54
C ALA A 62 -4.74 2.44 -11.76
N ARG A 63 -4.27 3.50 -11.11
CA ARG A 63 -2.88 3.91 -11.23
C ARG A 63 -1.92 2.92 -10.59
N ALA A 64 -2.30 2.38 -9.44
CA ALA A 64 -1.49 1.34 -8.80
C ALA A 64 -1.43 0.09 -9.68
N ARG A 65 -2.55 -0.33 -10.25
CA ARG A 65 -2.57 -1.48 -11.17
C ARG A 65 -1.67 -1.24 -12.37
N ALA A 66 -1.70 -0.04 -12.93
CA ALA A 66 -0.86 0.27 -14.09
C ALA A 66 0.63 0.16 -13.75
N LEU A 67 0.98 0.41 -12.49
CA LEU A 67 2.38 0.36 -12.07
C LEU A 67 2.84 -1.07 -11.74
N ILE A 68 2.05 -1.81 -10.98
CA ILE A 68 2.55 -3.03 -10.34
C ILE A 68 1.74 -4.30 -10.61
N ASP A 69 0.62 -4.24 -11.32
CA ASP A 69 -0.18 -5.45 -11.53
C ASP A 69 0.61 -6.48 -12.32
N GLY A 70 0.65 -7.72 -11.82
CA GLY A 70 1.39 -8.78 -12.48
C GLY A 70 2.90 -8.70 -12.36
N ARG A 71 3.42 -7.77 -11.57
CA ARG A 71 4.86 -7.56 -11.45
C ARG A 71 5.42 -8.24 -10.21
N ASP A 72 6.72 -8.43 -10.21
CA ASP A 72 7.44 -8.98 -9.06
C ASP A 72 7.79 -7.87 -8.09
N VAL A 73 7.68 -8.14 -6.79
CA VAL A 73 8.04 -7.20 -5.74
C VAL A 73 8.85 -7.92 -4.67
N GLY A 74 9.68 -7.14 -3.98
CA GLY A 74 10.32 -7.61 -2.76
C GLY A 74 9.57 -7.05 -1.57
N PHE A 75 9.57 -7.75 -0.44
CA PHE A 75 8.87 -7.24 0.74
C PHE A 75 9.45 -7.82 2.02
N VAL A 76 9.29 -7.03 3.09
CA VAL A 76 9.67 -7.43 4.45
C VAL A 76 8.43 -7.27 5.30
N ARG A 77 7.99 -8.37 5.91
CA ARG A 77 6.81 -8.37 6.78
C ARG A 77 7.14 -7.62 8.06
N VAL A 78 6.28 -6.66 8.44
CA VAL A 78 6.48 -5.86 9.65
C VAL A 78 5.30 -5.95 10.61
N GLY A 79 4.21 -6.61 10.24
CA GLY A 79 3.06 -6.76 11.13
C GLY A 79 1.89 -7.42 10.44
N ARG A 80 0.76 -7.38 11.12
CA ARG A 80 -0.50 -7.93 10.62
C ARG A 80 -1.61 -6.92 10.87
N SER A 81 -2.58 -6.90 9.97
CA SER A 81 -3.76 -6.07 10.11
C SER A 81 -4.94 -6.88 9.56
N TYR A 82 -5.80 -7.34 10.45
CA TYR A 82 -6.86 -8.27 10.07
C TYR A 82 -6.25 -9.52 9.44
N LYS A 83 -6.64 -9.86 8.23
CA LYS A 83 -6.13 -11.04 7.54
C LYS A 83 -5.06 -10.70 6.53
N ARG A 84 -4.45 -9.53 6.66
CA ARG A 84 -3.42 -9.06 5.73
C ARG A 84 -2.07 -9.02 6.44
N THR A 85 -1.02 -9.26 5.68
CA THR A 85 0.34 -8.99 6.13
C THR A 85 0.62 -7.52 5.87
N VAL A 86 1.14 -6.81 6.88
CA VAL A 86 1.63 -5.45 6.68
C VAL A 86 3.12 -5.56 6.37
N ALA A 87 3.55 -4.94 5.28
CA ALA A 87 4.93 -5.10 4.82
C ALA A 87 5.48 -3.82 4.21
N ARG A 88 6.79 -3.66 4.34
CA ARG A 88 7.53 -2.70 3.51
C ARG A 88 7.82 -3.38 2.18
N VAL A 89 7.56 -2.70 1.08
CA VAL A 89 7.60 -3.28 -0.24
C VAL A 89 8.56 -2.51 -1.13
N THR A 90 9.37 -3.23 -1.89
CA THR A 90 10.25 -2.62 -2.90
C THR A 90 9.82 -3.08 -4.29
N PHE A 91 9.90 -2.19 -5.23
CA PHE A 91 9.58 -2.45 -6.63
C PHE A 91 10.69 -1.84 -7.48
N GLU A 92 11.37 -2.69 -8.26
CA GLU A 92 12.50 -2.28 -9.09
C GLU A 92 13.56 -1.55 -8.27
N GLY A 93 13.85 -2.10 -7.07
CA GLY A 93 14.89 -1.59 -6.20
C GLY A 93 14.54 -0.32 -5.43
N ARG A 94 13.29 0.16 -5.52
CA ARG A 94 12.86 1.40 -4.87
C ARG A 94 11.71 1.13 -3.93
N ASP A 95 11.59 1.97 -2.90
CA ASP A 95 10.49 1.86 -1.95
C ASP A 95 9.16 2.14 -2.64
N LEU A 96 8.27 1.17 -2.62
CA LEU A 96 6.99 1.30 -3.32
C LEU A 96 6.08 2.32 -2.66
N ALA A 97 6.09 2.41 -1.33
CA ALA A 97 5.28 3.41 -0.64
C ALA A 97 5.63 4.82 -1.10
N THR A 98 6.92 5.12 -1.22
CA THR A 98 7.38 6.42 -1.71
C THR A 98 6.89 6.67 -3.13
N GLN A 99 6.99 5.68 -4.00
CA GLN A 99 6.53 5.84 -5.38
C GLN A 99 5.04 6.15 -5.43
N LEU A 100 4.23 5.44 -4.63
CA LEU A 100 2.79 5.66 -4.64
C LEU A 100 2.39 7.01 -4.06
N VAL A 101 3.10 7.46 -3.03
CA VAL A 101 2.85 8.79 -2.47
C VAL A 101 3.25 9.87 -3.49
N ASP A 102 4.40 9.72 -4.14
CA ASP A 102 4.85 10.69 -5.15
C ASP A 102 3.87 10.77 -6.33
N MET A 103 3.22 9.67 -6.66
CA MET A 103 2.22 9.63 -7.73
C MET A 103 0.86 10.17 -7.30
N GLY A 104 0.68 10.47 -6.02
CA GLY A 104 -0.62 10.91 -5.49
C GLY A 104 -1.63 9.79 -5.30
N VAL A 105 -1.19 8.54 -5.40
CA VAL A 105 -2.06 7.38 -5.19
C VAL A 105 -2.38 7.19 -3.72
N ALA A 106 -1.44 7.54 -2.86
CA ALA A 106 -1.57 7.34 -1.42
C ALA A 106 -0.98 8.53 -0.68
N ARG A 107 -1.22 8.57 0.62
CA ARG A 107 -0.62 9.55 1.52
C ARG A 107 0.10 8.84 2.63
N TRP A 108 1.11 9.50 3.19
CA TRP A 108 1.79 8.94 4.36
C TRP A 108 0.83 8.86 5.53
N TRP A 109 0.86 7.72 6.19
CA TRP A 109 0.11 7.50 7.42
C TRP A 109 1.04 6.85 8.43
N PRO A 110 1.90 7.66 9.08
CA PRO A 110 2.83 7.12 10.07
C PRO A 110 2.08 6.62 11.31
N ARG A 111 2.72 5.68 11.99
CA ARG A 111 2.15 5.15 13.22
C ARG A 111 1.85 6.28 14.20
N GLY A 112 0.70 6.23 14.83
CA GLY A 112 0.30 7.22 15.82
C GLY A 112 -0.27 8.51 15.27
N LYS A 113 -0.34 8.63 13.95
CA LYS A 113 -0.93 9.82 13.33
C LYS A 113 -2.36 9.52 12.87
N PRO A 114 -3.20 10.56 12.77
CA PRO A 114 -4.55 10.36 12.27
C PRO A 114 -4.55 9.83 10.85
N LYS A 115 -5.54 9.00 10.56
CA LYS A 115 -5.73 8.47 9.21
C LYS A 115 -6.02 9.63 8.25
N PRO A 116 -5.40 9.66 7.07
CA PRO A 116 -5.70 10.69 6.09
C PRO A 116 -7.19 10.78 5.78
N ASP A 117 -7.68 12.00 5.62
CA ASP A 117 -9.07 12.25 5.31
C ASP A 117 -9.20 12.59 3.83
N TRP A 118 -9.77 11.66 3.06
CA TRP A 118 -9.90 11.80 1.61
C TRP A 118 -11.15 12.58 1.22
N CYS A 119 -11.94 13.01 2.20
CA CYS A 119 -13.18 13.75 1.96
C CYS A 119 -13.03 15.25 2.16
N VAL A 120 -11.93 15.70 2.76
CA VAL A 120 -11.73 17.10 3.06
C VAL A 120 -11.31 17.86 1.81
N ARG A 121 -12.11 18.85 1.44
CA ARG A 121 -11.83 19.65 0.25
C ARG A 121 -10.58 20.49 0.39
N GLY A 122 -10.20 20.81 1.59
CA GLY A 122 -8.98 21.56 1.87
C GLY A 122 -7.70 20.86 1.45
N LEU A 123 -7.80 19.66 0.95
CA LEU A 123 -6.66 18.95 0.40
C LEU A 123 -6.08 19.63 -0.82
N ARG A 124 -6.87 20.44 -1.42
CA ARG A 124 -6.38 21.18 -2.56
C ARG A 124 -5.32 22.18 -2.15
#